data_c2ac7cd542b989a3000e748550652e72
#
_entry.id   c2ac7cd542b989a3000e748550652e72
#
_cell.length_a   1.000
_cell.length_b   1.000
_cell.length_c   1.000
_cell.angle_alpha   90.00
_cell.angle_beta   90.00
_cell.angle_gamma   90.00
#
_symmetry.space_group_name_H-M   'P 1'
#
loop_
_entity.id
_entity.type
_entity.pdbx_description
1 polymer ?
#
loop_
_entity_poly.entity_id
_entity_poly.type
_entity_poly.pdbx_seq_one_letter_code
_entity_poly.pdbx_strand_id
1 'polypeptide(L)'
;MSVLDSVKRASLQVLVLALAGTVAVQTWRLHGAQLAASEAKTQQAKQQAEGERLARVASETNRQLERQYRDQVSEIETRAQADLAQARVAVDRARDAGQRLQRELAGYVERQRASASAATAAGQCQADTSPAVDLLAELFRRADQRAGELAAVADEARVRGLACEASYQAVNQAAHDAMNQAGNQPAEVHTSP
;
A
#
# COMPACT_ATOMS: atom_id res chain seq x y z
N MET A 1 -100.16 26.15 -10.23
CA MET A 1 -98.79 26.24 -10.82
C MET A 1 -97.69 26.41 -9.80
N SER A 2 -97.93 26.38 -8.47
CA SER A 2 -96.90 26.64 -7.41
C SER A 2 -96.12 25.43 -6.90
N VAL A 3 -96.66 24.21 -7.00
CA VAL A 3 -96.02 22.99 -6.47
C VAL A 3 -94.82 22.50 -7.33
N LEU A 4 -94.97 22.61 -8.65
CA LEU A 4 -93.91 22.25 -9.58
C LEU A 4 -92.66 23.16 -9.49
N ASP A 5 -92.81 24.43 -9.21
CA ASP A 5 -91.73 25.36 -9.05
C ASP A 5 -90.96 25.17 -7.72
N SER A 6 -91.68 24.78 -6.66
CA SER A 6 -91.06 24.45 -5.39
C SER A 6 -90.23 23.17 -5.45
N VAL A 7 -90.68 22.14 -6.16
CA VAL A 7 -89.94 20.87 -6.39
C VAL A 7 -88.65 21.12 -7.23
N LYS A 8 -88.77 21.94 -8.27
CA LYS A 8 -87.56 22.32 -9.09
C LYS A 8 -86.52 23.09 -8.29
N ARG A 9 -86.92 24.02 -7.42
CA ARG A 9 -86.02 24.78 -6.57
C ARG A 9 -85.32 23.86 -5.53
N ALA A 10 -86.06 22.95 -4.94
CA ALA A 10 -85.52 21.97 -3.96
C ALA A 10 -84.50 21.02 -4.62
N SER A 11 -84.81 20.52 -5.84
CA SER A 11 -83.91 19.63 -6.57
C SER A 11 -82.61 20.36 -6.99
N LEU A 12 -82.72 21.63 -7.38
CA LEU A 12 -81.55 22.43 -7.75
C LEU A 12 -80.66 22.75 -6.53
N GLN A 13 -81.24 22.99 -5.35
CA GLN A 13 -80.47 23.16 -4.11
C GLN A 13 -79.72 21.90 -3.67
N VAL A 14 -80.34 20.75 -3.79
CA VAL A 14 -79.71 19.46 -3.50
C VAL A 14 -78.53 19.20 -4.42
N LEU A 15 -78.72 19.51 -5.70
CA LEU A 15 -77.65 19.33 -6.73
C LEU A 15 -76.46 20.25 -6.47
N VAL A 16 -76.70 21.51 -6.10
CA VAL A 16 -75.64 22.48 -5.71
C VAL A 16 -74.89 22.04 -4.46
N LEU A 17 -75.63 21.54 -3.45
CA LEU A 17 -75.00 21.05 -2.21
C LEU A 17 -74.15 19.79 -2.50
N ALA A 18 -74.64 18.90 -3.37
CA ALA A 18 -73.87 17.70 -3.77
C ALA A 18 -72.58 18.07 -4.54
N LEU A 19 -72.64 19.06 -5.45
CA LEU A 19 -71.48 19.57 -6.17
C LEU A 19 -70.50 20.29 -5.20
N ALA A 20 -70.97 21.10 -4.29
CA ALA A 20 -70.13 21.75 -3.29
C ALA A 20 -69.42 20.71 -2.37
N GLY A 21 -70.11 19.67 -1.97
CA GLY A 21 -69.55 18.55 -1.20
C GLY A 21 -68.43 17.78 -1.95
N THR A 22 -68.64 17.49 -3.24
CA THR A 22 -67.61 16.84 -4.05
C THR A 22 -66.38 17.70 -4.24
N VAL A 23 -66.53 18.99 -4.47
CA VAL A 23 -65.40 19.94 -4.58
C VAL A 23 -64.64 20.04 -3.25
N ALA A 24 -65.32 20.09 -2.12
CA ALA A 24 -64.71 20.14 -0.79
C ALA A 24 -63.87 18.87 -0.49
N VAL A 25 -64.39 17.69 -0.82
CA VAL A 25 -63.67 16.42 -0.65
C VAL A 25 -62.47 16.35 -1.57
N GLN A 26 -62.56 16.77 -2.82
CA GLN A 26 -61.45 16.77 -3.76
C GLN A 26 -60.35 17.78 -3.33
N THR A 27 -60.68 18.96 -2.87
CA THR A 27 -59.71 19.95 -2.38
C THR A 27 -58.99 19.42 -1.12
N TRP A 28 -59.71 18.76 -0.24
CA TRP A 28 -59.07 18.16 0.98
C TRP A 28 -58.12 17.01 0.62
N ARG A 29 -58.48 16.14 -0.29
CA ARG A 29 -57.61 15.08 -0.81
C ARG A 29 -56.34 15.64 -1.50
N LEU A 30 -56.48 16.70 -2.29
CA LEU A 30 -55.35 17.35 -2.96
C LEU A 30 -54.40 18.00 -1.96
N HIS A 31 -54.91 18.65 -0.91
CA HIS A 31 -54.09 19.26 0.16
C HIS A 31 -53.30 18.19 0.92
N GLY A 32 -53.93 17.05 1.28
CA GLY A 32 -53.28 15.94 1.94
C GLY A 32 -52.17 15.32 1.09
N ALA A 33 -52.41 15.15 -0.21
CA ALA A 33 -51.44 14.64 -1.15
C ALA A 33 -50.21 15.60 -1.35
N GLN A 34 -50.47 16.91 -1.35
CA GLN A 34 -49.39 17.90 -1.45
C GLN A 34 -48.52 17.94 -0.21
N LEU A 35 -49.09 17.84 1.00
CA LEU A 35 -48.32 17.75 2.25
C LEU A 35 -47.45 16.46 2.28
N ALA A 36 -48.01 15.30 1.96
CA ALA A 36 -47.27 14.06 1.87
C ALA A 36 -46.14 14.11 0.83
N ALA A 37 -46.39 14.75 -0.33
CA ALA A 37 -45.37 14.93 -1.37
C ALA A 37 -44.23 15.86 -0.93
N SER A 38 -44.55 16.91 -0.15
CA SER A 38 -43.54 17.83 0.39
C SER A 38 -42.68 17.18 1.47
N GLU A 39 -43.28 16.36 2.34
CA GLU A 39 -42.54 15.55 3.34
C GLU A 39 -41.63 14.53 2.69
N ALA A 40 -42.10 13.81 1.67
CA ALA A 40 -41.29 12.86 0.92
C ALA A 40 -40.08 13.53 0.24
N LYS A 41 -40.26 14.71 -0.34
CA LYS A 41 -39.16 15.50 -0.93
C LYS A 41 -38.14 15.95 0.11
N THR A 42 -38.60 16.39 1.27
CA THR A 42 -37.68 16.81 2.35
C THR A 42 -36.90 15.62 2.93
N GLN A 43 -37.52 14.47 3.07
CA GLN A 43 -36.84 13.24 3.47
C GLN A 43 -35.82 12.78 2.44
N GLN A 44 -36.19 12.81 1.18
CA GLN A 44 -35.27 12.47 0.08
C GLN A 44 -34.05 13.43 0.04
N ALA A 45 -34.27 14.73 0.20
CA ALA A 45 -33.21 15.72 0.26
C ALA A 45 -32.28 15.50 1.48
N LYS A 46 -32.82 15.12 2.64
CA LYS A 46 -32.02 14.77 3.82
C LYS A 46 -31.16 13.52 3.56
N GLN A 47 -31.75 12.46 3.02
CA GLN A 47 -31.01 11.24 2.66
C GLN A 47 -29.90 11.50 1.65
N GLN A 48 -30.15 12.34 0.65
CA GLN A 48 -29.12 12.74 -0.32
C GLN A 48 -27.98 13.52 0.37
N ALA A 49 -28.31 14.49 1.23
CA ALA A 49 -27.32 15.27 1.95
C ALA A 49 -26.47 14.41 2.91
N GLU A 50 -27.09 13.44 3.57
CA GLU A 50 -26.38 12.47 4.42
C GLU A 50 -25.48 11.56 3.59
N GLY A 51 -25.97 11.06 2.46
CA GLY A 51 -25.17 10.25 1.51
C GLY A 51 -23.95 11.02 1.00
N GLU A 52 -24.12 12.30 0.64
CA GLU A 52 -22.99 13.16 0.22
C GLU A 52 -21.98 13.39 1.35
N ARG A 53 -22.45 13.60 2.59
CA ARG A 53 -21.56 13.76 3.76
C ARG A 53 -20.75 12.50 3.99
N LEU A 54 -21.39 11.33 3.99
CA LEU A 54 -20.71 10.04 4.16
C LEU A 54 -19.70 9.80 3.03
N ALA A 55 -20.04 10.10 1.78
CA ALA A 55 -19.14 9.98 0.65
C ALA A 55 -17.90 10.90 0.78
N ARG A 56 -18.08 12.14 1.29
CA ARG A 56 -16.96 13.06 1.55
C ARG A 56 -16.06 12.55 2.65
N VAL A 57 -16.63 12.11 3.78
CA VAL A 57 -15.86 11.54 4.90
C VAL A 57 -15.08 10.30 4.43
N ALA A 58 -15.72 9.38 3.72
CA ALA A 58 -15.04 8.20 3.16
C ALA A 58 -13.90 8.57 2.21
N SER A 59 -14.12 9.58 1.35
CA SER A 59 -13.08 10.08 0.44
C SER A 59 -11.89 10.70 1.19
N GLU A 60 -12.14 11.46 2.24
CA GLU A 60 -11.06 12.06 3.06
C GLU A 60 -10.30 11.00 3.84
N THR A 61 -11.00 10.03 4.42
CA THR A 61 -10.38 8.90 5.11
C THR A 61 -9.48 8.11 4.16
N ASN A 62 -9.95 7.80 2.96
CA ASN A 62 -9.15 7.10 1.95
C ASN A 62 -7.90 7.92 1.55
N ARG A 63 -8.02 9.24 1.40
CA ARG A 63 -6.86 10.10 1.13
C ARG A 63 -5.86 10.13 2.27
N GLN A 64 -6.32 10.10 3.52
CA GLN A 64 -5.43 10.03 4.69
C GLN A 64 -4.69 8.70 4.75
N LEU A 65 -5.39 7.58 4.55
CA LEU A 65 -4.78 6.25 4.47
C LEU A 65 -3.75 6.16 3.32
N GLU A 66 -4.08 6.72 2.16
CA GLU A 66 -3.16 6.76 1.02
C GLU A 66 -1.89 7.57 1.33
N ARG A 67 -2.00 8.71 2.02
CA ARG A 67 -0.83 9.50 2.45
C ARG A 67 0.02 8.72 3.44
N GLN A 68 -0.60 8.17 4.48
CA GLN A 68 0.12 7.35 5.48
C GLN A 68 0.86 6.18 4.83
N TYR A 69 0.22 5.50 3.89
CA TYR A 69 0.85 4.42 3.14
C TYR A 69 2.04 4.90 2.31
N ARG A 70 1.88 6.02 1.60
CA ARG A 70 2.99 6.62 0.82
C ARG A 70 4.16 7.02 1.70
N ASP A 71 3.89 7.61 2.86
CA ASP A 71 4.92 8.00 3.82
C ASP A 71 5.67 6.77 4.35
N GLN A 72 4.97 5.69 4.70
CA GLN A 72 5.58 4.43 5.14
C GLN A 72 6.44 3.80 4.04
N VAL A 73 5.94 3.73 2.81
CA VAL A 73 6.70 3.20 1.67
C VAL A 73 7.96 4.03 1.42
N SER A 74 7.85 5.37 1.44
CA SER A 74 8.98 6.29 1.29
C SER A 74 10.04 6.09 2.39
N GLU A 75 9.61 5.84 3.62
CA GLU A 75 10.53 5.54 4.73
C GLU A 75 11.23 4.18 4.52
N ILE A 76 10.51 3.14 4.08
CA ILE A 76 11.08 1.84 3.77
C ILE A 76 12.10 1.94 2.64
N GLU A 77 11.78 2.68 1.57
CA GLU A 77 12.69 2.92 0.45
C GLU A 77 13.96 3.66 0.90
N THR A 78 13.82 4.68 1.73
CA THR A 78 14.95 5.45 2.27
C THR A 78 15.86 4.56 3.12
N ARG A 79 15.30 3.71 3.97
CA ARG A 79 16.05 2.73 4.76
C ARG A 79 16.76 1.72 3.86
N ALA A 80 16.05 1.16 2.87
CA ALA A 80 16.63 0.22 1.93
C ALA A 80 17.82 0.82 1.16
N GLN A 81 17.73 2.09 0.77
CA GLN A 81 18.84 2.80 0.12
C GLN A 81 20.04 2.98 1.07
N ALA A 82 19.80 3.30 2.34
CA ALA A 82 20.86 3.41 3.34
C ALA A 82 21.53 2.05 3.59
N ASP A 83 20.77 0.96 3.70
CA ASP A 83 21.27 -0.39 3.89
C ASP A 83 22.09 -0.87 2.67
N LEU A 84 21.64 -0.55 1.44
CA LEU A 84 22.40 -0.82 0.23
C LEU A 84 23.71 -0.03 0.19
N ALA A 85 23.71 1.23 0.63
CA ALA A 85 24.93 2.02 0.70
C ALA A 85 25.92 1.42 1.73
N GLN A 86 25.43 0.99 2.88
CA GLN A 86 26.23 0.32 3.91
C GLN A 86 26.79 -1.03 3.40
N ALA A 87 25.98 -1.83 2.73
CA ALA A 87 26.41 -3.10 2.12
C ALA A 87 27.54 -2.88 1.09
N ARG A 88 27.44 -1.85 0.25
CA ARG A 88 28.49 -1.48 -0.72
C ARG A 88 29.80 -1.14 -0.01
N VAL A 89 29.75 -0.33 1.05
CA VAL A 89 30.95 -0.01 1.84
C VAL A 89 31.56 -1.26 2.47
N ALA A 90 30.75 -2.23 2.93
CA ALA A 90 31.25 -3.50 3.44
C ALA A 90 31.93 -4.33 2.36
N VAL A 91 31.34 -4.41 1.15
CA VAL A 91 31.93 -5.08 -0.01
C VAL A 91 33.27 -4.44 -0.39
N ASP A 92 33.37 -3.11 -0.44
CA ASP A 92 34.61 -2.43 -0.77
C ASP A 92 35.71 -2.70 0.27
N ARG A 93 35.38 -2.70 1.55
CA ARG A 93 36.32 -3.08 2.62
C ARG A 93 36.80 -4.54 2.49
N ALA A 94 35.90 -5.45 2.17
CA ALA A 94 36.25 -6.86 1.93
C ALA A 94 37.16 -7.01 0.71
N ARG A 95 36.91 -6.29 -0.38
CA ARG A 95 37.76 -6.27 -1.57
C ARG A 95 39.16 -5.73 -1.27
N ASP A 96 39.26 -4.65 -0.48
CA ASP A 96 40.54 -4.09 -0.08
C ASP A 96 41.32 -5.08 0.79
N ALA A 97 40.67 -5.78 1.70
CA ALA A 97 41.29 -6.82 2.52
C ALA A 97 41.76 -8.01 1.65
N GLY A 98 40.93 -8.46 0.70
CA GLY A 98 41.29 -9.49 -0.25
C GLY A 98 42.50 -9.12 -1.12
N GLN A 99 42.54 -7.87 -1.63
CA GLN A 99 43.70 -7.37 -2.39
C GLN A 99 44.98 -7.29 -1.56
N ARG A 100 44.90 -6.96 -0.28
CA ARG A 100 46.09 -7.02 0.63
C ARG A 100 46.56 -8.44 0.79
N LEU A 101 45.67 -9.38 1.04
CA LEU A 101 46.01 -10.80 1.17
C LEU A 101 46.65 -11.32 -0.11
N GLN A 102 46.09 -10.99 -1.28
CA GLN A 102 46.66 -11.39 -2.57
C GLN A 102 48.08 -10.84 -2.78
N ARG A 103 48.34 -9.61 -2.40
CA ARG A 103 49.71 -9.03 -2.46
C ARG A 103 50.69 -9.76 -1.53
N GLU A 104 50.28 -10.04 -0.30
CA GLU A 104 51.11 -10.80 0.64
C GLU A 104 51.38 -12.22 0.13
N LEU A 105 50.36 -12.91 -0.46
CA LEU A 105 50.53 -14.21 -1.05
C LEU A 105 51.49 -14.17 -2.23
N ALA A 106 51.38 -13.18 -3.11
CA ALA A 106 52.31 -13.03 -4.22
C ALA A 106 53.74 -12.79 -3.74
N GLY A 107 53.95 -11.96 -2.73
CA GLY A 107 55.27 -11.75 -2.10
C GLY A 107 55.80 -13.03 -1.45
N TYR A 108 54.95 -13.86 -0.85
CA TYR A 108 55.36 -15.15 -0.31
C TYR A 108 55.82 -16.09 -1.40
N VAL A 109 55.04 -16.24 -2.51
CA VAL A 109 55.39 -17.06 -3.64
C VAL A 109 56.71 -16.65 -4.26
N GLU A 110 56.97 -15.37 -4.44
CA GLU A 110 58.24 -14.87 -4.97
C GLU A 110 59.42 -15.19 -4.03
N ARG A 111 59.27 -15.07 -2.71
CA ARG A 111 60.30 -15.44 -1.73
C ARG A 111 60.59 -16.96 -1.82
N GLN A 112 59.57 -17.79 -1.98
CA GLN A 112 59.74 -19.25 -2.14
C GLN A 112 60.48 -19.61 -3.45
N ARG A 113 60.17 -18.95 -4.54
CA ARG A 113 60.87 -19.13 -5.84
C ARG A 113 62.37 -18.74 -5.69
N ALA A 114 62.63 -17.58 -5.08
CA ALA A 114 63.99 -17.14 -4.86
C ALA A 114 64.79 -18.14 -3.99
N SER A 115 64.17 -18.65 -2.92
CA SER A 115 64.81 -19.67 -2.09
C SER A 115 65.07 -20.99 -2.81
N ALA A 116 64.13 -21.48 -3.62
CA ALA A 116 64.28 -22.68 -4.43
C ALA A 116 65.39 -22.53 -5.47
N SER A 117 65.45 -21.37 -6.16
CA SER A 117 66.51 -21.12 -7.13
C SER A 117 67.89 -21.04 -6.50
N ALA A 118 68.00 -20.46 -5.32
CA ALA A 118 69.25 -20.43 -4.54
C ALA A 118 69.70 -21.82 -4.10
N ALA A 119 68.77 -22.70 -3.68
CA ALA A 119 69.07 -24.08 -3.29
C ALA A 119 69.53 -24.90 -4.52
N THR A 120 68.91 -24.71 -5.68
CA THR A 120 69.31 -25.40 -6.93
C THR A 120 70.71 -24.90 -7.35
N ALA A 121 71.01 -23.62 -7.26
CA ALA A 121 72.34 -23.09 -7.54
C ALA A 121 73.40 -23.63 -6.59
N ALA A 122 73.04 -24.00 -5.35
CA ALA A 122 73.93 -24.67 -4.40
C ALA A 122 74.06 -26.20 -4.60
N GLY A 123 73.50 -26.76 -5.67
CA GLY A 123 73.59 -28.20 -6.00
C GLY A 123 72.67 -29.10 -5.17
N GLN A 124 71.67 -28.52 -4.45
CA GLN A 124 70.71 -29.27 -3.67
C GLN A 124 69.55 -29.70 -4.59
N CYS A 125 69.26 -31.02 -4.64
CA CYS A 125 68.05 -31.54 -5.34
C CYS A 125 66.81 -31.25 -4.49
N GLN A 126 66.12 -30.14 -4.79
CA GLN A 126 64.84 -29.82 -4.18
C GLN A 126 63.73 -30.06 -5.22
N ALA A 127 62.67 -30.74 -4.83
CA ALA A 127 61.52 -30.90 -5.71
C ALA A 127 60.95 -29.52 -6.08
N ASP A 128 60.80 -29.26 -7.38
CA ASP A 128 60.23 -27.99 -7.85
C ASP A 128 58.72 -28.00 -7.62
N THR A 129 58.30 -27.41 -6.47
CA THR A 129 56.88 -27.25 -6.11
C THR A 129 56.30 -25.93 -6.64
N SER A 130 57.11 -25.12 -7.31
CA SER A 130 56.73 -23.77 -7.80
C SER A 130 55.48 -23.80 -8.70
N PRO A 131 55.32 -24.69 -9.70
CA PRO A 131 54.13 -24.71 -10.54
C PRO A 131 52.83 -25.05 -9.80
N ALA A 132 52.91 -25.92 -8.77
CA ALA A 132 51.74 -26.25 -7.95
C ALA A 132 51.30 -25.08 -7.06
N VAL A 133 52.24 -24.36 -6.48
CA VAL A 133 51.97 -23.16 -5.65
C VAL A 133 51.37 -22.04 -6.51
N ASP A 134 51.86 -21.83 -7.73
CA ASP A 134 51.33 -20.86 -8.67
C ASP A 134 49.90 -21.20 -9.08
N LEU A 135 49.61 -22.45 -9.37
CA LEU A 135 48.25 -22.91 -9.70
C LEU A 135 47.28 -22.70 -8.52
N LEU A 136 47.71 -23.04 -7.30
CA LEU A 136 46.90 -22.85 -6.10
C LEU A 136 46.63 -21.35 -5.83
N ALA A 137 47.62 -20.49 -5.99
CA ALA A 137 47.48 -19.06 -5.83
C ALA A 137 46.48 -18.48 -6.85
N GLU A 138 46.55 -18.93 -8.11
CA GLU A 138 45.62 -18.51 -9.16
C GLU A 138 44.19 -19.04 -8.90
N LEU A 139 44.05 -20.29 -8.49
CA LEU A 139 42.73 -20.84 -8.13
C LEU A 139 42.14 -20.12 -6.94
N PHE A 140 42.95 -19.83 -5.91
CA PHE A 140 42.49 -19.06 -4.76
C PHE A 140 42.02 -17.65 -5.16
N ARG A 141 42.79 -16.95 -5.98
CA ARG A 141 42.40 -15.64 -6.49
C ARG A 141 41.07 -15.66 -7.24
N ARG A 142 40.86 -16.66 -8.11
CA ARG A 142 39.58 -16.80 -8.85
C ARG A 142 38.43 -17.14 -7.93
N ALA A 143 38.66 -18.03 -6.95
CA ALA A 143 37.61 -18.41 -5.99
C ALA A 143 37.21 -17.23 -5.12
N ASP A 144 38.17 -16.47 -4.60
CA ASP A 144 37.95 -15.28 -3.79
C ASP A 144 37.18 -14.20 -4.57
N GLN A 145 37.56 -13.96 -5.83
CA GLN A 145 36.84 -13.02 -6.70
C GLN A 145 35.38 -13.46 -6.92
N ARG A 146 35.14 -14.73 -7.21
CA ARG A 146 33.78 -15.26 -7.43
C ARG A 146 32.96 -15.23 -6.14
N ALA A 147 33.57 -15.56 -5.00
CA ALA A 147 32.90 -15.46 -3.71
C ALA A 147 32.49 -14.02 -3.40
N GLY A 148 33.36 -13.05 -3.67
CA GLY A 148 33.05 -11.63 -3.50
C GLY A 148 31.95 -11.12 -4.41
N GLU A 149 31.92 -11.55 -5.68
CA GLU A 149 30.82 -11.22 -6.63
C GLU A 149 29.48 -11.80 -6.14
N LEU A 150 29.47 -13.06 -5.71
CA LEU A 150 28.26 -13.72 -5.21
C LEU A 150 27.76 -13.09 -3.89
N ALA A 151 28.67 -12.77 -2.98
CA ALA A 151 28.32 -12.10 -1.73
C ALA A 151 27.66 -10.75 -1.99
N ALA A 152 28.20 -9.94 -2.91
CA ALA A 152 27.63 -8.64 -3.26
C ALA A 152 26.19 -8.76 -3.82
N VAL A 153 25.95 -9.74 -4.69
CA VAL A 153 24.61 -10.02 -5.24
C VAL A 153 23.66 -10.51 -4.16
N ALA A 154 24.14 -11.39 -3.26
CA ALA A 154 23.33 -11.91 -2.17
C ALA A 154 22.91 -10.80 -1.17
N ASP A 155 23.82 -9.90 -0.83
CA ASP A 155 23.53 -8.77 0.05
C ASP A 155 22.51 -7.79 -0.59
N GLU A 156 22.66 -7.49 -1.87
CA GLU A 156 21.70 -6.67 -2.60
C GLU A 156 20.32 -7.33 -2.67
N ALA A 157 20.26 -8.63 -2.99
CA ALA A 157 19.01 -9.38 -3.04
C ALA A 157 18.32 -9.45 -1.66
N ARG A 158 19.11 -9.62 -0.59
CA ARG A 158 18.60 -9.63 0.78
C ARG A 158 17.97 -8.28 1.16
N VAL A 159 18.65 -7.17 0.90
CA VAL A 159 18.12 -5.83 1.24
C VAL A 159 16.83 -5.55 0.47
N ARG A 160 16.79 -5.87 -0.83
CA ARG A 160 15.58 -5.71 -1.66
C ARG A 160 14.44 -6.63 -1.19
N GLY A 161 14.75 -7.86 -0.80
CA GLY A 161 13.77 -8.80 -0.26
C GLY A 161 13.14 -8.29 1.04
N LEU A 162 13.96 -7.80 1.98
CA LEU A 162 13.47 -7.22 3.24
C LEU A 162 12.63 -5.96 3.01
N ALA A 163 13.01 -5.10 2.07
CA ALA A 163 12.23 -3.92 1.72
C ALA A 163 10.86 -4.29 1.12
N CYS A 164 10.83 -5.31 0.24
CA CYS A 164 9.59 -5.83 -0.33
C CYS A 164 8.67 -6.42 0.75
N GLU A 165 9.21 -7.22 1.67
CA GLU A 165 8.47 -7.78 2.80
C GLU A 165 7.91 -6.68 3.71
N ALA A 166 8.72 -5.67 4.06
CA ALA A 166 8.28 -4.54 4.87
C ALA A 166 7.14 -3.75 4.18
N SER A 167 7.24 -3.53 2.86
CA SER A 167 6.18 -2.87 2.08
C SER A 167 4.88 -3.69 2.08
N TYR A 168 4.98 -5.02 1.94
CA TYR A 168 3.83 -5.90 2.00
C TYR A 168 3.16 -5.90 3.38
N GLN A 169 3.95 -5.91 4.45
CA GLN A 169 3.45 -5.80 5.83
C GLN A 169 2.74 -4.46 6.07
N ALA A 170 3.29 -3.35 5.56
CA ALA A 170 2.67 -2.04 5.65
C ALA A 170 1.30 -1.99 4.96
N VAL A 171 1.17 -2.60 3.77
CA VAL A 171 -0.14 -2.71 3.07
C VAL A 171 -1.14 -3.51 3.88
N ASN A 172 -0.74 -4.69 4.38
CA ASN A 172 -1.63 -5.54 5.16
C ASN A 172 -2.09 -4.84 6.44
N GLN A 173 -1.19 -4.15 7.12
CA GLN A 173 -1.52 -3.41 8.35
C GLN A 173 -2.50 -2.27 8.06
N ALA A 174 -2.27 -1.50 7.01
CA ALA A 174 -3.20 -0.45 6.58
C ALA A 174 -4.58 -0.99 6.23
N ALA A 175 -4.66 -2.16 5.57
CA ALA A 175 -5.92 -2.83 5.25
C ALA A 175 -6.67 -3.30 6.51
N HIS A 176 -5.96 -3.87 7.49
CA HIS A 176 -6.52 -4.27 8.78
C HIS A 176 -7.04 -3.07 9.58
N ASP A 177 -6.29 -1.98 9.63
CA ASP A 177 -6.68 -0.76 10.32
C ASP A 177 -7.93 -0.14 9.70
N ALA A 178 -8.01 -0.13 8.37
CA ALA A 178 -9.20 0.33 7.64
C ALA A 178 -10.45 -0.52 7.94
N MET A 179 -10.31 -1.85 8.00
CA MET A 179 -11.41 -2.76 8.35
C MET A 179 -11.87 -2.56 9.80
N ASN A 180 -10.94 -2.39 10.74
CA ASN A 180 -11.25 -2.16 12.14
C ASN A 180 -11.96 -0.81 12.36
N GLN A 181 -11.55 0.23 11.64
CA GLN A 181 -12.21 1.53 11.67
C GLN A 181 -13.63 1.47 11.11
N ALA A 182 -13.83 0.74 10.00
CA ALA A 182 -15.15 0.55 9.41
C ALA A 182 -16.09 -0.27 10.33
N GLY A 183 -15.56 -1.28 11.02
CA GLY A 183 -16.33 -2.11 11.97
C GLY A 183 -16.67 -1.41 13.30
N ASN A 184 -15.93 -0.36 13.67
CA ASN A 184 -16.07 0.35 14.92
C ASN A 184 -16.91 1.64 14.79
N GLN A 185 -17.44 1.95 13.59
CA GLN A 185 -18.43 3.01 13.45
C GLN A 185 -19.74 2.52 14.08
N PRO A 186 -20.21 3.17 15.18
CA PRO A 186 -21.47 2.79 15.80
C PRO A 186 -22.56 2.99 14.73
N ALA A 187 -23.33 1.92 14.48
CA ALA A 187 -24.57 2.06 13.76
C ALA A 187 -25.44 3.03 14.58
N GLU A 188 -25.47 4.30 14.20
CA GLU A 188 -26.45 5.24 14.76
C GLU A 188 -27.82 4.72 14.36
N VAL A 189 -28.36 3.89 15.25
CA VAL A 189 -29.76 3.47 15.22
C VAL A 189 -30.56 4.74 15.35
N HIS A 190 -31.04 5.27 14.22
CA HIS A 190 -32.09 6.26 14.20
C HIS A 190 -33.34 5.65 14.87
N THR A 191 -33.41 5.77 16.19
CA THR A 191 -34.70 5.76 16.91
C THR A 191 -35.30 7.14 16.67
N SER A 192 -36.03 7.28 15.57
CA SER A 192 -36.98 8.39 15.43
C SER A 192 -38.18 8.14 16.34
N PRO A 193 -38.63 9.14 17.09
CA PRO A 193 -39.88 9.11 17.85
C PRO A 193 -41.12 9.18 16.94
#